data_af695fa82f71d02f6b2d272201fec876
#
_entry.id   af695fa82f71d02f6b2d272201fec876
#
_cell.length_a   1.000
_cell.length_b   1.000
_cell.length_c   1.000
_cell.angle_alpha   90.00
_cell.angle_beta   90.00
_cell.angle_gamma   90.00
#
_symmetry.space_group_name_H-M   'P 1'
#
loop_
_entity.id
_entity.type
_entity.pdbx_description
1 polymer ?
#
loop_
_entity_poly.entity_id
_entity_poly.type
_entity_poly.pdbx_seq_one_letter_code
_entity_poly.pdbx_strand_id
1 'polypeptide(L)'
;MTKKVGVGQAHSKIILIGEHAVVYGYPAISLPLIEVEVTCKVVPAESPWRLYEEDTLSMAVYASLEHLNIKDACIRCRIDSAIPEKRGMGSSAAISIAAIRAVFDYYQAELPHHVLEILVNRAEMIAHMNPSGLDAKTCLSNRPICFIKNVGFTELNMDLSAYLVIADTGVYGHTREAIQVVQSKGKDALPFLHALGELTQQAEDAIR
;
A
#
# COMPACT_ATOMS: atom_id res chain seq x y z
N MET A 1 -8.56 30.61 18.52
CA MET A 1 -8.49 30.01 17.17
C MET A 1 -8.15 28.54 17.32
N THR A 2 -9.05 27.63 16.99
CA THR A 2 -8.79 26.19 16.94
C THR A 2 -7.70 25.94 15.92
N LYS A 3 -6.61 25.30 16.36
CA LYS A 3 -5.48 24.98 15.48
C LYS A 3 -5.98 24.03 14.40
N LYS A 4 -5.85 24.40 13.12
CA LYS A 4 -6.29 23.57 11.99
C LYS A 4 -5.51 22.25 11.96
N VAL A 5 -6.21 21.13 11.91
CA VAL A 5 -5.62 19.79 11.84
C VAL A 5 -6.31 19.05 10.70
N GLY A 6 -5.54 18.49 9.78
CA GLY A 6 -6.06 17.55 8.79
C GLY A 6 -5.78 16.13 9.26
N VAL A 7 -6.73 15.23 9.04
CA VAL A 7 -6.65 13.83 9.48
C VAL A 7 -6.91 12.90 8.30
N GLY A 8 -6.07 11.88 8.17
CA GLY A 8 -6.25 10.81 7.19
C GLY A 8 -5.93 9.47 7.83
N GLN A 9 -6.67 8.44 7.44
CA GLN A 9 -6.52 7.09 7.94
C GLN A 9 -6.44 6.10 6.78
N ALA A 10 -5.74 4.99 7.01
CA ALA A 10 -5.72 3.84 6.11
C ALA A 10 -5.48 2.58 6.92
N HIS A 11 -6.00 1.46 6.44
CA HIS A 11 -5.76 0.16 7.02
C HIS A 11 -4.60 -0.58 6.36
N SER A 12 -4.12 -1.58 7.03
CA SER A 12 -3.10 -2.53 6.61
C SER A 12 -3.66 -3.59 5.65
N LYS A 13 -2.78 -4.47 5.18
CA LYS A 13 -3.13 -5.64 4.36
C LYS A 13 -2.18 -6.81 4.64
N ILE A 14 -2.59 -7.99 4.20
CA ILE A 14 -1.69 -9.14 4.04
C ILE A 14 -1.93 -9.78 2.68
N ILE A 15 -0.94 -10.52 2.19
CA ILE A 15 -1.09 -11.39 1.02
C ILE A 15 -1.31 -12.81 1.55
N LEU A 16 -2.41 -13.43 1.12
CA LEU A 16 -2.74 -14.80 1.48
C LEU A 16 -1.95 -15.80 0.64
N ILE A 17 -1.85 -15.52 -0.67
CA ILE A 17 -1.15 -16.37 -1.64
C ILE A 17 -0.78 -15.54 -2.88
N GLY A 18 0.31 -15.88 -3.57
CA GLY A 18 0.74 -15.27 -4.83
C GLY A 18 1.77 -14.14 -4.65
N GLU A 19 2.32 -13.93 -3.41
CA GLU A 19 3.41 -12.98 -3.18
C GLU A 19 4.61 -13.30 -4.10
N HIS A 20 5.33 -12.27 -4.48
CA HIS A 20 6.43 -12.28 -5.44
C HIS A 20 6.02 -12.68 -6.87
N ALA A 21 5.16 -13.68 -7.08
CA ALA A 21 4.69 -14.09 -8.42
C ALA A 21 3.84 -12.98 -9.08
N VAL A 22 3.12 -12.18 -8.30
CA VAL A 22 2.31 -11.05 -8.77
C VAL A 22 3.12 -10.00 -9.55
N VAL A 23 4.40 -9.82 -9.26
CA VAL A 23 5.28 -8.89 -9.98
C VAL A 23 5.46 -9.32 -11.44
N TYR A 24 5.32 -10.62 -11.71
CA TYR A 24 5.44 -11.25 -13.03
C TYR A 24 4.09 -11.44 -13.75
N GLY A 25 3.00 -10.90 -13.21
CA GLY A 25 1.68 -10.95 -13.84
C GLY A 25 0.86 -12.19 -13.47
N TYR A 26 1.28 -12.96 -12.46
CA TYR A 26 0.47 -14.04 -11.90
C TYR A 26 -0.52 -13.48 -10.87
N PRO A 27 -1.65 -14.17 -10.62
CA PRO A 27 -2.63 -13.71 -9.64
C PRO A 27 -2.08 -13.76 -8.21
N ALA A 28 -2.59 -12.86 -7.36
CA ALA A 28 -2.39 -12.88 -5.93
C ALA A 28 -3.69 -12.57 -5.20
N ILE A 29 -3.95 -13.24 -4.09
CA ILE A 29 -5.07 -12.95 -3.20
C ILE A 29 -4.54 -12.21 -1.99
N SER A 30 -5.14 -11.05 -1.72
CA SER A 30 -4.78 -10.23 -0.56
C SER A 30 -6.00 -9.77 0.21
N LEU A 31 -5.79 -9.58 1.51
CA LEU A 31 -6.82 -9.31 2.49
C LEU A 31 -6.56 -7.95 3.15
N PRO A 32 -7.54 -7.04 3.20
CA PRO A 32 -7.46 -5.85 4.02
C PRO A 32 -7.55 -6.23 5.50
N LEU A 33 -6.74 -5.60 6.33
CA LEU A 33 -6.78 -5.72 7.79
C LEU A 33 -7.36 -4.43 8.35
N ILE A 34 -8.68 -4.33 8.32
CA ILE A 34 -9.41 -3.09 8.62
C ILE A 34 -9.13 -2.56 10.04
N GLU A 35 -8.91 -3.47 11.00
CA GLU A 35 -8.65 -3.10 12.40
C GLU A 35 -7.19 -2.70 12.69
N VAL A 36 -6.29 -2.89 11.71
CA VAL A 36 -4.87 -2.54 11.85
C VAL A 36 -4.61 -1.30 11.02
N GLU A 37 -4.69 -0.14 11.63
CA GLU A 37 -4.72 1.15 10.96
C GLU A 37 -3.46 1.99 11.21
N VAL A 38 -3.26 2.95 10.31
CA VAL A 38 -2.39 4.10 10.46
C VAL A 38 -3.20 5.38 10.35
N THR A 39 -2.91 6.33 11.23
CA THR A 39 -3.46 7.67 11.19
C THR A 39 -2.34 8.68 10.92
N CYS A 40 -2.55 9.55 9.93
CA CYS A 40 -1.72 10.71 9.68
C CYS A 40 -2.45 11.98 10.13
N LYS A 41 -1.76 12.86 10.87
CA LYS A 41 -2.24 14.19 11.25
C LYS A 41 -1.35 15.24 10.64
N VAL A 42 -1.91 16.13 9.83
CA VAL A 42 -1.25 17.30 9.28
C VAL A 42 -1.55 18.49 10.17
N VAL A 43 -0.51 19.17 10.63
CA VAL A 43 -0.58 20.34 11.50
C VAL A 43 0.26 21.47 10.93
N PRO A 44 -0.02 22.76 11.29
CA PRO A 44 0.83 23.88 10.90
C PRO A 44 2.26 23.69 11.42
N ALA A 45 3.24 24.18 10.66
CA ALA A 45 4.66 24.23 11.02
C ALA A 45 5.23 25.63 10.72
N GLU A 46 6.40 25.92 11.28
CA GLU A 46 7.09 27.20 11.05
C GLU A 46 7.93 27.18 9.76
N SER A 47 8.34 26.00 9.33
CA SER A 47 9.17 25.80 8.11
C SER A 47 8.41 25.05 7.03
N PRO A 48 8.72 25.31 5.75
CA PRO A 48 8.11 24.60 4.63
C PRO A 48 8.43 23.10 4.66
N TRP A 49 7.50 22.32 4.17
CA TRP A 49 7.69 20.89 3.92
C TRP A 49 8.81 20.68 2.91
N ARG A 50 9.68 19.71 3.16
CA ARG A 50 10.77 19.34 2.28
C ARG A 50 10.63 17.89 1.86
N LEU A 51 10.90 17.63 0.57
CA LEU A 51 10.99 16.28 0.03
C LEU A 51 12.31 15.64 0.44
N TYR A 52 12.23 14.43 1.01
CA TYR A 52 13.38 13.56 1.23
C TYR A 52 13.32 12.43 0.20
N GLU A 53 14.42 12.20 -0.52
CA GLU A 53 14.55 11.06 -1.43
C GLU A 53 14.36 9.75 -0.66
N GLU A 54 13.72 8.74 -1.26
CA GLU A 54 13.46 7.42 -0.68
C GLU A 54 12.42 7.36 0.48
N ASP A 55 11.82 8.46 0.86
CA ASP A 55 10.75 8.51 1.87
C ASP A 55 9.37 8.60 1.22
N THR A 56 8.60 7.50 1.34
CA THR A 56 7.24 7.42 0.77
C THR A 56 6.28 8.44 1.36
N LEU A 57 6.40 8.76 2.65
CA LEU A 57 5.59 9.78 3.30
C LEU A 57 5.84 11.15 2.67
N SER A 58 7.12 11.52 2.53
CA SER A 58 7.50 12.80 1.94
C SER A 58 7.02 12.93 0.50
N MET A 59 7.10 11.86 -0.27
CA MET A 59 6.60 11.86 -1.64
C MET A 59 5.07 11.94 -1.70
N ALA A 60 4.35 11.22 -0.84
CA ALA A 60 2.89 11.29 -0.76
C ALA A 60 2.41 12.72 -0.47
N VAL A 61 3.06 13.38 0.47
CA VAL A 61 2.78 14.79 0.80
C VAL A 61 3.14 15.71 -0.36
N TYR A 62 4.34 15.54 -0.94
CA TYR A 62 4.79 16.35 -2.08
C TYR A 62 3.83 16.24 -3.27
N ALA A 63 3.47 15.01 -3.66
CA ALA A 63 2.56 14.77 -4.77
C ALA A 63 1.17 15.40 -4.51
N SER A 64 0.71 15.37 -3.26
CA SER A 64 -0.56 16.00 -2.86
C SER A 64 -0.48 17.53 -2.96
N LEU A 65 0.58 18.14 -2.45
CA LEU A 65 0.79 19.59 -2.51
C LEU A 65 0.93 20.07 -3.96
N GLU A 66 1.67 19.33 -4.79
CA GLU A 66 1.80 19.64 -6.22
C GLU A 66 0.46 19.55 -6.95
N HIS A 67 -0.33 18.51 -6.70
CA HIS A 67 -1.68 18.36 -7.26
C HIS A 67 -2.60 19.53 -6.87
N LEU A 68 -2.50 20.00 -5.63
CA LEU A 68 -3.26 21.14 -5.12
C LEU A 68 -2.67 22.51 -5.49
N ASN A 69 -1.55 22.55 -6.25
CA ASN A 69 -0.82 23.77 -6.60
C ASN A 69 -0.37 24.61 -5.37
N ILE A 70 -0.05 23.96 -4.27
CA ILE A 70 0.39 24.61 -3.03
C ILE A 70 1.92 24.64 -2.99
N LYS A 71 2.47 25.85 -2.97
CA LYS A 71 3.91 26.10 -2.84
C LYS A 71 4.25 26.44 -1.40
N ASP A 72 5.46 26.08 -0.95
CA ASP A 72 6.02 26.44 0.38
C ASP A 72 5.07 26.13 1.54
N ALA A 73 4.43 24.97 1.52
CA ALA A 73 3.48 24.53 2.53
C ALA A 73 4.16 24.38 3.89
N CYS A 74 3.85 25.27 4.85
CA CYS A 74 4.34 25.20 6.22
C CYS A 74 3.47 24.22 7.03
N ILE A 75 3.70 22.94 6.83
CA ILE A 75 3.00 21.83 7.48
C ILE A 75 3.97 20.81 8.05
N ARG A 76 3.47 20.00 8.99
CA ARG A 76 4.15 18.83 9.53
C ARG A 76 3.18 17.66 9.60
N CYS A 77 3.64 16.48 9.21
CA CYS A 77 2.92 15.23 9.39
C CYS A 77 3.33 14.53 10.68
N ARG A 78 2.35 13.95 11.36
CA ARG A 78 2.55 13.06 12.51
C ARG A 78 1.86 11.75 12.18
N ILE A 79 2.62 10.68 12.24
CA ILE A 79 2.13 9.32 11.98
C ILE A 79 1.94 8.62 13.31
N ASP A 80 0.77 8.00 13.47
CA ASP A 80 0.43 7.07 14.54
C ASP A 80 -0.01 5.77 13.87
N SER A 81 0.78 4.70 14.03
CA SER A 81 0.63 3.47 13.27
C SER A 81 0.59 2.25 14.19
N ALA A 82 -0.47 1.45 14.06
CA ALA A 82 -0.54 0.11 14.61
C ALA A 82 0.09 -0.94 13.67
N ILE A 83 0.49 -0.53 12.45
CA ILE A 83 1.03 -1.44 11.43
C ILE A 83 2.53 -1.66 11.69
N PRO A 84 2.99 -2.92 11.91
CA PRO A 84 4.40 -3.21 12.04
C PRO A 84 5.19 -2.85 10.77
N GLU A 85 6.30 -2.15 10.94
CA GLU A 85 7.15 -1.76 9.81
C GLU A 85 7.91 -2.95 9.23
N LYS A 86 8.04 -2.99 7.90
CA LYS A 86 8.85 -3.99 7.16
C LYS A 86 8.46 -5.44 7.44
N ARG A 87 7.17 -5.70 7.68
CA ARG A 87 6.60 -7.05 7.93
C ARG A 87 5.71 -7.55 6.77
N GLY A 88 5.78 -6.93 5.60
CA GLY A 88 4.94 -7.30 4.46
C GLY A 88 3.46 -6.91 4.61
N MET A 89 3.12 -6.10 5.60
CA MET A 89 1.75 -5.70 5.92
C MET A 89 1.28 -4.41 5.20
N GLY A 90 1.98 -3.97 4.16
CA GLY A 90 1.59 -2.80 3.37
C GLY A 90 1.74 -1.46 4.09
N SER A 91 2.65 -1.36 5.07
CA SER A 91 2.86 -0.15 5.88
C SER A 91 3.15 1.08 5.02
N SER A 92 4.00 0.96 3.98
CA SER A 92 4.34 2.04 3.06
C SER A 92 3.10 2.59 2.35
N ALA A 93 2.31 1.72 1.71
CA ALA A 93 1.09 2.09 1.01
C ALA A 93 0.05 2.71 1.95
N ALA A 94 -0.15 2.13 3.13
CA ALA A 94 -1.09 2.65 4.12
C ALA A 94 -0.67 4.05 4.61
N ILE A 95 0.63 4.28 4.90
CA ILE A 95 1.15 5.59 5.29
C ILE A 95 0.94 6.62 4.16
N SER A 96 1.22 6.25 2.91
CA SER A 96 0.99 7.12 1.76
C SER A 96 -0.48 7.51 1.62
N ILE A 97 -1.39 6.55 1.73
CA ILE A 97 -2.85 6.80 1.67
C ILE A 97 -3.29 7.73 2.81
N ALA A 98 -2.88 7.44 4.04
CA ALA A 98 -3.22 8.25 5.20
C ALA A 98 -2.68 9.68 5.08
N ALA A 99 -1.45 9.84 4.59
CA ALA A 99 -0.82 11.15 4.38
C ALA A 99 -1.56 11.97 3.31
N ILE A 100 -1.88 11.38 2.16
CA ILE A 100 -2.62 12.04 1.09
C ILE A 100 -3.98 12.50 1.61
N ARG A 101 -4.74 11.62 2.27
CA ARG A 101 -6.04 11.95 2.88
C ARG A 101 -5.90 13.11 3.87
N ALA A 102 -4.88 13.09 4.75
CA ALA A 102 -4.64 14.12 5.75
C ALA A 102 -4.29 15.49 5.13
N VAL A 103 -3.51 15.52 4.03
CA VAL A 103 -3.19 16.76 3.32
C VAL A 103 -4.46 17.34 2.68
N PHE A 104 -5.26 16.54 1.99
CA PHE A 104 -6.49 17.00 1.37
C PHE A 104 -7.50 17.50 2.42
N ASP A 105 -7.65 16.79 3.55
CA ASP A 105 -8.48 17.22 4.66
C ASP A 105 -8.00 18.54 5.27
N TYR A 106 -6.67 18.70 5.47
CA TYR A 106 -6.09 19.94 5.97
C TYR A 106 -6.40 21.14 5.09
N TYR A 107 -6.35 20.99 3.77
CA TYR A 107 -6.66 22.04 2.81
C TYR A 107 -8.15 22.11 2.44
N GLN A 108 -8.99 21.21 3.00
CA GLN A 108 -10.42 21.14 2.72
C GLN A 108 -10.70 20.96 1.22
N ALA A 109 -9.85 20.19 0.55
CA ALA A 109 -9.96 19.87 -0.85
C ALA A 109 -10.69 18.53 -1.04
N GLU A 110 -11.44 18.42 -2.13
CA GLU A 110 -12.05 17.15 -2.53
C GLU A 110 -10.96 16.19 -3.01
N LEU A 111 -11.04 14.91 -2.59
CA LEU A 111 -10.13 13.85 -2.98
C LEU A 111 -10.90 12.74 -3.70
N PRO A 112 -11.04 12.82 -5.02
CA PRO A 112 -11.65 11.75 -5.81
C PRO A 112 -10.83 10.46 -5.73
N HIS A 113 -11.49 9.30 -5.74
CA HIS A 113 -10.82 8.01 -5.58
C HIS A 113 -9.70 7.78 -6.61
N HIS A 114 -9.93 8.11 -7.87
CA HIS A 114 -8.92 7.98 -8.93
C HIS A 114 -7.70 8.88 -8.71
N VAL A 115 -7.88 10.08 -8.13
CA VAL A 115 -6.76 10.97 -7.76
C VAL A 115 -5.94 10.36 -6.64
N LEU A 116 -6.61 9.83 -5.61
CA LEU A 116 -5.94 9.13 -4.52
C LEU A 116 -5.09 7.97 -5.05
N GLU A 117 -5.63 7.12 -5.93
CA GLU A 117 -4.87 6.01 -6.55
C GLU A 117 -3.64 6.49 -7.31
N ILE A 118 -3.75 7.55 -8.11
CA ILE A 118 -2.62 8.13 -8.87
C ILE A 118 -1.53 8.61 -7.91
N LEU A 119 -1.89 9.34 -6.87
CA LEU A 119 -0.94 9.90 -5.91
C LEU A 119 -0.25 8.81 -5.09
N VAL A 120 -0.99 7.78 -4.66
CA VAL A 120 -0.42 6.61 -3.95
C VAL A 120 0.58 5.88 -4.83
N ASN A 121 0.21 5.57 -6.08
CA ASN A 121 1.10 4.88 -7.02
C ASN A 121 2.38 5.68 -7.24
N ARG A 122 2.30 7.00 -7.34
CA ARG A 122 3.47 7.88 -7.47
C ARG A 122 4.39 7.82 -6.24
N ALA A 123 3.82 7.78 -5.03
CA ALA A 123 4.59 7.65 -3.80
C ALA A 123 5.28 6.29 -3.69
N GLU A 124 4.59 5.21 -4.04
CA GLU A 124 5.13 3.85 -4.01
C GLU A 124 6.25 3.63 -5.04
N MET A 125 6.24 4.30 -6.20
CA MET A 125 7.31 4.19 -7.20
C MET A 125 8.68 4.64 -6.68
N ILE A 126 8.73 5.51 -5.68
CA ILE A 126 9.99 5.97 -5.07
C ILE A 126 10.53 4.93 -4.10
N ALA A 127 9.67 4.32 -3.28
CA ALA A 127 10.09 3.27 -2.35
C ALA A 127 10.44 1.96 -3.05
N HIS A 128 9.75 1.68 -4.15
CA HIS A 128 9.83 0.42 -4.86
C HIS A 128 10.09 0.67 -6.34
N MET A 129 11.24 0.23 -6.87
CA MET A 129 11.62 0.42 -8.28
C MET A 129 10.60 -0.14 -9.29
N ASN A 130 9.78 -1.12 -8.87
CA ASN A 130 8.72 -1.70 -9.70
C ASN A 130 7.58 -2.23 -8.82
N PRO A 131 6.74 -1.34 -8.22
CA PRO A 131 5.64 -1.78 -7.38
C PRO A 131 4.65 -2.62 -8.20
N SER A 132 4.11 -3.69 -7.60
CA SER A 132 3.05 -4.47 -8.25
C SER A 132 1.73 -3.70 -8.33
N GLY A 133 1.52 -2.75 -7.42
CA GLY A 133 0.26 -2.07 -7.20
C GLY A 133 -0.70 -2.81 -6.25
N LEU A 134 -0.40 -4.06 -5.90
CA LEU A 134 -1.23 -4.89 -5.03
C LEU A 134 -1.42 -4.25 -3.65
N ASP A 135 -0.33 -3.80 -3.03
CA ASP A 135 -0.36 -3.23 -1.67
C ASP A 135 -1.26 -2.00 -1.60
N ALA A 136 -1.06 -1.05 -2.51
CA ALA A 136 -1.90 0.14 -2.61
C ALA A 136 -3.38 -0.21 -2.85
N LYS A 137 -3.63 -1.14 -3.79
CA LYS A 137 -5.00 -1.54 -4.14
C LYS A 137 -5.71 -2.22 -2.98
N THR A 138 -5.02 -3.11 -2.25
CA THR A 138 -5.62 -3.77 -1.09
C THR A 138 -5.86 -2.80 0.07
N CYS A 139 -4.92 -1.89 0.36
CA CYS A 139 -5.12 -0.84 1.39
C CYS A 139 -6.23 0.17 1.04
N LEU A 140 -6.69 0.21 -0.20
CA LEU A 140 -7.83 1.02 -0.66
C LEU A 140 -9.14 0.22 -0.74
N SER A 141 -9.10 -1.10 -0.63
CA SER A 141 -10.26 -1.99 -0.69
C SER A 141 -10.73 -2.36 0.71
N ASN A 142 -12.04 -2.44 0.91
CA ASN A 142 -12.65 -2.95 2.15
C ASN A 142 -12.94 -4.46 2.09
N ARG A 143 -12.60 -5.12 0.98
CA ARG A 143 -12.83 -6.55 0.76
C ARG A 143 -11.56 -7.24 0.29
N PRO A 144 -11.44 -8.55 0.53
CA PRO A 144 -10.41 -9.35 -0.13
C PRO A 144 -10.44 -9.16 -1.63
N ILE A 145 -9.26 -9.14 -2.26
CA ILE A 145 -9.14 -9.00 -3.71
C ILE A 145 -8.27 -10.11 -4.30
N CYS A 146 -8.65 -10.57 -5.49
CA CYS A 146 -7.75 -11.26 -6.41
C CYS A 146 -7.23 -10.23 -7.41
N PHE A 147 -5.91 -10.05 -7.45
CA PHE A 147 -5.23 -9.02 -8.22
C PHE A 147 -4.27 -9.64 -9.22
N ILE A 148 -4.27 -9.13 -10.46
CA ILE A 148 -3.31 -9.48 -11.51
C ILE A 148 -2.69 -8.18 -12.02
N LYS A 149 -1.37 -8.08 -11.94
CA LYS A 149 -0.64 -6.88 -12.37
C LYS A 149 -0.94 -6.54 -13.84
N ASN A 150 -1.23 -5.28 -14.13
CA ASN A 150 -1.58 -4.73 -15.44
C ASN A 150 -2.91 -5.25 -16.05
N VAL A 151 -3.64 -6.10 -15.34
CA VAL A 151 -4.97 -6.58 -15.75
C VAL A 151 -6.06 -5.94 -14.89
N GLY A 152 -5.89 -5.98 -13.58
CA GLY A 152 -6.85 -5.41 -12.64
C GLY A 152 -7.05 -6.28 -11.41
N PHE A 153 -8.21 -6.13 -10.79
CA PHE A 153 -8.58 -6.91 -9.61
C PHE A 153 -10.07 -7.24 -9.62
N THR A 154 -10.43 -8.29 -8.89
CA THR A 154 -11.81 -8.64 -8.54
C THR A 154 -11.95 -8.71 -7.04
N GLU A 155 -13.04 -8.18 -6.49
CA GLU A 155 -13.37 -8.37 -5.09
C GLU A 155 -13.86 -9.80 -4.86
N LEU A 156 -13.45 -10.38 -3.72
CA LEU A 156 -13.84 -11.71 -3.30
C LEU A 156 -14.81 -11.62 -2.13
N ASN A 157 -15.85 -12.45 -2.17
CA ASN A 157 -16.72 -12.68 -1.01
C ASN A 157 -16.13 -13.87 -0.24
N MET A 158 -15.31 -13.55 0.77
CA MET A 158 -14.61 -14.55 1.55
C MET A 158 -15.30 -14.72 2.90
N ASP A 159 -16.06 -15.79 3.05
CA ASP A 159 -16.62 -16.25 4.32
C ASP A 159 -16.15 -17.68 4.58
N LEU A 160 -14.99 -17.79 5.21
CA LEU A 160 -14.40 -19.10 5.51
C LEU A 160 -14.90 -19.70 6.81
N SER A 161 -15.75 -19.00 7.58
CA SER A 161 -16.18 -19.40 8.93
C SER A 161 -15.00 -19.81 9.83
N ALA A 162 -13.86 -19.11 9.67
CA ALA A 162 -12.60 -19.44 10.31
C ALA A 162 -11.87 -18.17 10.81
N TYR A 163 -10.95 -18.35 11.74
CA TYR A 163 -10.07 -17.29 12.20
C TYR A 163 -8.76 -17.30 11.42
N LEU A 164 -8.32 -16.12 11.00
CA LEU A 164 -6.99 -15.93 10.45
C LEU A 164 -6.05 -15.47 11.57
N VAL A 165 -5.07 -16.31 11.88
CA VAL A 165 -4.05 -16.00 12.90
C VAL A 165 -2.80 -15.51 12.18
N ILE A 166 -2.38 -14.27 12.48
CA ILE A 166 -1.18 -13.65 11.93
C ILE A 166 -0.10 -13.67 13.03
N ALA A 167 1.05 -14.27 12.73
CA ALA A 167 2.20 -14.29 13.62
C ALA A 167 3.38 -13.51 13.00
N ASP A 168 3.94 -12.57 13.77
CA ASP A 168 5.16 -11.87 13.37
C ASP A 168 6.40 -12.70 13.78
N THR A 169 7.24 -13.05 12.83
CA THR A 169 8.47 -13.80 13.04
C THR A 169 9.57 -12.96 13.72
N GLY A 170 9.38 -11.65 13.84
CA GLY A 170 10.38 -10.71 14.36
C GLY A 170 11.51 -10.39 13.34
N VAL A 171 11.49 -10.98 12.16
CA VAL A 171 12.52 -10.76 11.12
C VAL A 171 12.02 -9.77 10.08
N TYR A 172 12.83 -8.79 9.70
CA TYR A 172 12.48 -7.84 8.65
C TYR A 172 12.35 -8.52 7.29
N GLY A 173 11.28 -8.23 6.58
CA GLY A 173 11.09 -8.70 5.22
C GLY A 173 11.98 -7.94 4.22
N HIS A 174 12.71 -8.68 3.39
CA HIS A 174 13.58 -8.17 2.34
C HIS A 174 12.96 -8.41 0.96
N THR A 175 11.78 -7.83 0.71
CA THR A 175 11.01 -8.06 -0.54
C THR A 175 11.84 -7.77 -1.80
N ARG A 176 12.64 -6.70 -1.80
CA ARG A 176 13.51 -6.34 -2.93
C ARG A 176 14.53 -7.45 -3.23
N GLU A 177 15.19 -7.97 -2.19
CA GLU A 177 16.20 -9.04 -2.33
C GLU A 177 15.54 -10.34 -2.81
N ALA A 178 14.38 -10.70 -2.27
CA ALA A 178 13.63 -11.88 -2.70
C ALA A 178 13.26 -11.79 -4.19
N ILE A 179 12.79 -10.65 -4.67
CA ILE A 179 12.49 -10.42 -6.08
C ILE A 179 13.76 -10.54 -6.92
N GLN A 180 14.89 -9.98 -6.48
CA GLN A 180 16.17 -10.08 -7.19
C GLN A 180 16.67 -11.53 -7.30
N VAL A 181 16.49 -12.32 -6.25
CA VAL A 181 16.82 -13.77 -6.28
C VAL A 181 15.98 -14.49 -7.32
N VAL A 182 14.68 -14.24 -7.39
CA VAL A 182 13.82 -14.82 -8.43
C VAL A 182 14.23 -14.35 -9.82
N GLN A 183 14.53 -13.05 -9.99
CA GLN A 183 15.00 -12.50 -11.27
C GLN A 183 16.31 -13.14 -11.74
N SER A 184 17.25 -13.38 -10.82
CA SER A 184 18.57 -13.97 -11.14
C SER A 184 18.45 -15.40 -11.69
N LYS A 185 17.37 -16.13 -11.38
CA LYS A 185 17.10 -17.47 -11.91
C LYS A 185 16.56 -17.45 -13.35
N GLY A 186 16.15 -16.29 -13.85
CA GLY A 186 15.69 -16.14 -15.23
C GLY A 186 14.60 -17.16 -15.59
N LYS A 187 14.82 -17.93 -16.69
CA LYS A 187 13.83 -18.91 -17.17
C LYS A 187 13.60 -20.08 -16.22
N ASP A 188 14.55 -20.39 -15.35
CA ASP A 188 14.42 -21.49 -14.39
C ASP A 188 13.37 -21.19 -13.30
N ALA A 189 13.03 -19.92 -13.08
CA ALA A 189 11.95 -19.53 -12.18
C ALA A 189 10.55 -19.75 -12.78
N LEU A 190 10.39 -19.77 -14.09
CA LEU A 190 9.08 -19.79 -14.76
C LEU A 190 8.17 -20.95 -14.35
N PRO A 191 8.65 -22.22 -14.24
CA PRO A 191 7.79 -23.33 -13.82
C PRO A 191 7.23 -23.12 -12.41
N PHE A 192 8.03 -22.56 -11.49
CA PHE A 192 7.60 -22.28 -10.11
C PHE A 192 6.60 -21.13 -10.05
N LEU A 193 6.84 -20.05 -10.82
CA LEU A 193 5.91 -18.93 -10.90
C LEU A 193 4.57 -19.37 -11.51
N HIS A 194 4.59 -20.22 -12.52
CA HIS A 194 3.39 -20.79 -13.12
C HIS A 194 2.60 -21.64 -12.11
N ALA A 195 3.29 -22.54 -11.41
CA ALA A 195 2.68 -23.40 -10.38
C ALA A 195 2.06 -22.55 -9.25
N LEU A 196 2.72 -21.46 -8.81
CA LEU A 196 2.16 -20.52 -7.85
C LEU A 196 0.90 -19.83 -8.39
N GLY A 197 0.89 -19.46 -9.67
CA GLY A 197 -0.28 -18.89 -10.33
C GLY A 197 -1.45 -19.86 -10.37
N GLU A 198 -1.22 -21.13 -10.71
CA GLU A 198 -2.24 -22.18 -10.71
C GLU A 198 -2.79 -22.45 -9.30
N LEU A 199 -1.93 -22.52 -8.29
CA LEU A 199 -2.35 -22.66 -6.89
C LEU A 199 -3.19 -21.46 -6.43
N THR A 200 -2.84 -20.25 -6.86
CA THR A 200 -3.62 -19.05 -6.54
C THR A 200 -5.00 -19.10 -7.18
N GLN A 201 -5.10 -19.57 -8.42
CA GLN A 201 -6.38 -19.75 -9.10
C GLN A 201 -7.24 -20.80 -8.40
N GLN A 202 -6.65 -21.93 -8.01
CA GLN A 202 -7.37 -22.98 -7.24
C GLN A 202 -7.86 -22.44 -5.89
N ALA A 203 -7.05 -21.60 -5.21
CA ALA A 203 -7.46 -20.96 -3.98
C ALA A 203 -8.62 -19.97 -4.20
N GLU A 204 -8.58 -19.19 -5.29
CA GLU A 204 -9.69 -18.30 -5.66
C GLU A 204 -10.98 -19.08 -5.89
N ASP A 205 -10.91 -20.18 -6.66
CA ASP A 205 -12.06 -21.03 -6.97
C ASP A 205 -12.65 -21.68 -5.70
N ALA A 206 -11.80 -22.02 -4.73
CA ALA A 206 -12.22 -22.57 -3.45
C ALA A 206 -12.85 -21.53 -2.49
N ILE A 207 -12.52 -20.26 -2.65
CA ILE A 207 -13.06 -19.14 -1.84
C ILE A 207 -14.40 -18.65 -2.39
N ARG A 208 -14.64 -18.76 -3.69
CA ARG A 208 -15.89 -18.37 -4.36
C ARG A 208 -17.05 -19.33 -4.06
#